data_df788d7a22e667ff5a7a820c69578df1
#
_entry.id   df788d7a22e667ff5a7a820c69578df1
#
_cell.length_a   1.000
_cell.length_b   1.000
_cell.length_c   1.000
_cell.angle_alpha   90.00
_cell.angle_beta   90.00
_cell.angle_gamma   90.00
#
_symmetry.space_group_name_H-M   'P 1'
#
loop_
_entity.id
_entity.type
_entity.pdbx_description
1 polymer ?
#
loop_
_entity_poly.entity_id
_entity_poly.type
_entity_poly.pdbx_seq_one_letter_code
_entity_poly.pdbx_strand_id
1 'polypeptide(L)'
;MEILTKEWNSYIESMKSALTENKEWQEELDGCLAMSEDAKNGDEGKIFDLAAYKANHGIDFKESVAFLNKKADEGDIFALKTLGFLYCLGVFNPFDKSKNSLVEIDTEESEQKAASYFKRASDLGSVHANVWFAMHDCIYAAVESDKPEENTEPAPSSEDFLKAERSALKAIEESKKPGCDCTPEGMSTIYYWLSRVYASNNPANPIHDEEKSKYWEEKSKKFKK
;
A
#
# COMPACT_ATOMS: atom_id res chain seq x y z
N MET A 1 -3.08 21.02 -11.97
CA MET A 1 -1.91 20.92 -11.06
C MET A 1 -0.70 21.54 -11.76
N GLU A 2 0.04 22.42 -11.08
CA GLU A 2 1.30 22.94 -11.60
C GLU A 2 2.39 21.86 -11.53
N ILE A 3 3.10 21.63 -12.63
CA ILE A 3 4.04 20.51 -12.76
C ILE A 3 5.41 20.88 -12.14
N LEU A 4 5.94 22.04 -12.47
CA LEU A 4 7.27 22.49 -12.03
C LEU A 4 7.17 23.61 -11.01
N THR A 5 6.73 23.29 -9.82
CA THR A 5 6.68 24.22 -8.70
C THR A 5 8.08 24.53 -8.15
N LYS A 6 8.17 25.59 -7.35
CA LYS A 6 9.39 25.89 -6.60
C LYS A 6 9.77 24.76 -5.65
N GLU A 7 8.76 24.12 -5.01
CA GLU A 7 8.97 23.04 -4.06
C GLU A 7 9.50 21.78 -4.77
N TRP A 8 8.91 21.42 -5.91
CA TRP A 8 9.40 20.33 -6.76
C TRP A 8 10.84 20.54 -7.22
N ASN A 9 11.16 21.72 -7.72
CA ASN A 9 12.52 22.03 -8.15
C ASN A 9 13.53 21.94 -7.00
N SER A 10 13.15 22.39 -5.79
CA SER A 10 13.99 22.25 -4.59
C SER A 10 14.26 20.79 -4.23
N TYR A 11 13.24 19.94 -4.35
CA TYR A 11 13.37 18.50 -4.13
C TYR A 11 14.34 17.85 -5.12
N ILE A 12 14.23 18.16 -6.42
CA ILE A 12 15.14 17.68 -7.44
C ILE A 12 16.59 18.13 -7.17
N GLU A 13 16.83 19.36 -6.74
CA GLU A 13 18.16 19.83 -6.37
C GLU A 13 18.72 19.11 -5.14
N SER A 14 17.86 18.75 -4.18
CA SER A 14 18.26 17.94 -3.04
C SER A 14 18.69 16.53 -3.45
N MET A 15 17.97 15.90 -4.39
CA MET A 15 18.36 14.59 -4.96
C MET A 15 19.71 14.68 -5.68
N LYS A 16 19.92 15.70 -6.51
CA LYS A 16 21.21 15.93 -7.20
C LYS A 16 22.37 16.09 -6.21
N SER A 17 22.14 16.79 -5.12
CA SER A 17 23.14 16.94 -4.05
C SER A 17 23.46 15.59 -3.39
N ALA A 18 22.44 14.79 -3.11
CA ALA A 18 22.60 13.46 -2.49
C ALA A 18 23.35 12.47 -3.39
N LEU A 19 23.30 12.61 -4.70
CA LEU A 19 24.06 11.78 -5.66
C LEU A 19 25.57 11.86 -5.49
N THR A 20 26.08 12.97 -4.94
CA THR A 20 27.52 13.11 -4.63
C THR A 20 27.96 12.13 -3.54
N GLU A 21 27.05 11.71 -2.69
CA GLU A 21 27.28 10.82 -1.54
C GLU A 21 26.80 9.38 -1.79
N ASN A 22 25.70 9.22 -2.55
CA ASN A 22 25.11 7.91 -2.82
C ASN A 22 24.54 7.80 -4.25
N LYS A 23 25.11 6.89 -5.04
CA LYS A 23 24.70 6.65 -6.44
C LYS A 23 23.33 5.98 -6.60
N GLU A 24 22.75 5.42 -5.54
CA GLU A 24 21.42 4.78 -5.58
C GLU A 24 20.32 5.76 -5.98
N TRP A 25 20.51 7.07 -5.73
CA TRP A 25 19.56 8.11 -6.11
C TRP A 25 19.52 8.42 -7.63
N GLN A 26 20.44 7.86 -8.43
CA GLN A 26 20.50 8.18 -9.87
C GLN A 26 19.24 7.71 -10.61
N GLU A 27 18.84 6.48 -10.40
CA GLU A 27 17.66 5.91 -11.09
C GLU A 27 16.38 6.67 -10.70
N GLU A 28 16.24 7.02 -9.43
CA GLU A 28 15.07 7.76 -8.94
C GLU A 28 15.06 9.20 -9.51
N LEU A 29 16.20 9.88 -9.54
CA LEU A 29 16.31 11.20 -10.15
C LEU A 29 15.96 11.18 -11.64
N ASP A 30 16.51 10.21 -12.39
CA ASP A 30 16.26 10.08 -13.82
C ASP A 30 14.75 9.81 -14.06
N GLY A 31 14.13 8.97 -13.23
CA GLY A 31 12.69 8.73 -13.26
C GLY A 31 11.85 9.98 -12.98
N CYS A 32 12.22 10.76 -11.98
CA CYS A 32 11.55 12.04 -11.64
C CYS A 32 11.67 13.07 -12.76
N LEU A 33 12.85 13.17 -13.39
CA LEU A 33 13.07 14.10 -14.49
C LEU A 33 12.27 13.70 -15.74
N ALA A 34 12.28 12.41 -16.11
CA ALA A 34 11.50 11.90 -17.24
C ALA A 34 9.99 12.10 -17.02
N MET A 35 9.48 11.75 -15.84
CA MET A 35 8.07 11.94 -15.47
C MET A 35 7.66 13.41 -15.57
N SER A 36 8.54 14.33 -15.13
CA SER A 36 8.27 15.77 -15.19
C SER A 36 8.22 16.30 -16.62
N GLU A 37 9.09 15.81 -17.49
CA GLU A 37 9.12 16.22 -18.90
C GLU A 37 7.90 15.71 -19.66
N ASP A 38 7.54 14.44 -19.49
CA ASP A 38 6.36 13.85 -20.11
C ASP A 38 5.07 14.54 -19.62
N ALA A 39 4.97 14.82 -18.31
CA ALA A 39 3.84 15.56 -17.74
C ALA A 39 3.72 16.98 -18.31
N LYS A 40 4.84 17.69 -18.54
CA LYS A 40 4.86 19.00 -19.21
C LYS A 40 4.33 18.91 -20.64
N ASN A 41 4.64 17.83 -21.32
CA ASN A 41 4.19 17.60 -22.70
C ASN A 41 2.71 17.16 -22.76
N GLY A 42 2.02 17.10 -21.63
CA GLY A 42 0.59 16.85 -21.54
C GLY A 42 0.22 15.37 -21.43
N ASP A 43 1.18 14.49 -21.09
CA ASP A 43 0.86 13.09 -20.79
C ASP A 43 0.06 13.02 -19.48
N GLU A 44 -1.25 12.72 -19.62
CA GLU A 44 -2.17 12.66 -18.47
C GLU A 44 -1.78 11.59 -17.46
N GLY A 45 -1.27 10.44 -17.92
CA GLY A 45 -0.77 9.39 -17.04
C GLY A 45 0.42 9.86 -16.22
N LYS A 46 1.35 10.60 -16.83
CA LYS A 46 2.53 11.15 -16.15
C LYS A 46 2.21 12.32 -15.22
N ILE A 47 1.19 13.12 -15.55
CA ILE A 47 0.64 14.12 -14.62
C ILE A 47 0.12 13.44 -13.36
N PHE A 48 -0.55 12.30 -13.52
CA PHE A 48 -1.07 11.52 -12.43
C PHE A 48 0.06 10.88 -11.59
N ASP A 49 1.01 10.19 -12.23
CA ASP A 49 2.17 9.58 -11.57
C ASP A 49 2.94 10.62 -10.74
N LEU A 50 3.14 11.81 -11.32
CA LEU A 50 3.80 12.93 -10.64
C LEU A 50 3.01 13.45 -9.44
N ALA A 51 1.68 13.51 -9.55
CA ALA A 51 0.84 13.91 -8.40
C ALA A 51 0.92 12.89 -7.27
N ALA A 52 0.90 11.59 -7.59
CA ALA A 52 1.05 10.52 -6.63
C ALA A 52 2.43 10.56 -5.95
N TYR A 53 3.49 10.73 -6.74
CA TYR A 53 4.85 10.85 -6.21
C TYR A 53 4.99 12.06 -5.27
N LYS A 54 4.53 13.24 -5.71
CA LYS A 54 4.56 14.46 -4.90
C LYS A 54 3.80 14.31 -3.58
N ALA A 55 2.60 13.72 -3.61
CA ALA A 55 1.80 13.49 -2.41
C ALA A 55 2.54 12.57 -1.42
N ASN A 56 3.11 11.47 -1.89
CA ASN A 56 3.83 10.51 -1.05
C ASN A 56 5.12 11.09 -0.43
N HIS A 57 5.71 12.12 -1.07
CA HIS A 57 6.91 12.80 -0.57
C HIS A 57 6.62 14.15 0.09
N GLY A 58 5.35 14.53 0.26
CA GLY A 58 4.94 15.79 0.88
C GLY A 58 5.31 17.04 0.09
N ILE A 59 5.45 16.91 -1.24
CA ILE A 59 5.79 17.99 -2.16
C ILE A 59 4.50 18.53 -2.77
N ASP A 60 4.30 19.85 -2.72
CA ASP A 60 3.02 20.45 -3.15
C ASP A 60 1.82 19.67 -2.61
N PHE A 61 1.91 19.25 -1.35
CA PHE A 61 1.07 18.22 -0.76
C PHE A 61 -0.42 18.47 -0.92
N LYS A 62 -0.85 19.70 -0.62
CA LYS A 62 -2.28 20.06 -0.69
C LYS A 62 -2.84 19.98 -2.09
N GLU A 63 -2.09 20.46 -3.08
CA GLU A 63 -2.47 20.46 -4.49
C GLU A 63 -2.45 19.05 -5.06
N SER A 64 -1.46 18.25 -4.69
CA SER A 64 -1.31 16.86 -5.12
C SER A 64 -2.43 15.99 -4.57
N VAL A 65 -2.72 16.09 -3.28
CA VAL A 65 -3.83 15.37 -2.63
C VAL A 65 -5.19 15.84 -3.18
N ALA A 66 -5.37 17.14 -3.43
CA ALA A 66 -6.61 17.65 -4.03
C ALA A 66 -6.83 17.10 -5.45
N PHE A 67 -5.76 17.00 -6.26
CA PHE A 67 -5.82 16.39 -7.58
C PHE A 67 -6.18 14.90 -7.50
N LEU A 68 -5.54 14.14 -6.61
CA LEU A 68 -5.83 12.72 -6.39
C LEU A 68 -7.25 12.50 -5.90
N ASN A 69 -7.77 13.33 -4.97
CA ASN A 69 -9.14 13.26 -4.51
C ASN A 69 -10.14 13.48 -5.65
N LYS A 70 -9.89 14.48 -6.50
CA LYS A 70 -10.73 14.72 -7.68
C LYS A 70 -10.78 13.48 -8.58
N LYS A 71 -9.64 12.85 -8.86
CA LYS A 71 -9.56 11.62 -9.65
C LYS A 71 -10.26 10.44 -8.98
N ALA A 72 -10.09 10.31 -7.67
CA ALA A 72 -10.81 9.31 -6.88
C ALA A 72 -12.33 9.48 -6.93
N ASP A 73 -12.82 10.72 -6.93
CA ASP A 73 -14.25 11.02 -7.07
C ASP A 73 -14.79 10.75 -8.48
N GLU A 74 -13.91 10.81 -9.49
CA GLU A 74 -14.19 10.36 -10.86
C GLU A 74 -14.18 8.83 -10.99
N GLY A 75 -13.83 8.08 -9.93
CA GLY A 75 -13.79 6.62 -9.91
C GLY A 75 -12.46 6.02 -10.34
N ASP A 76 -11.38 6.80 -10.35
CA ASP A 76 -10.06 6.30 -10.69
C ASP A 76 -9.52 5.38 -9.57
N ILE A 77 -9.36 4.10 -9.90
CA ILE A 77 -8.90 3.06 -8.94
C ILE A 77 -7.48 3.34 -8.45
N PHE A 78 -6.60 3.86 -9.31
CA PHE A 78 -5.21 4.13 -8.92
C PHE A 78 -5.16 5.30 -7.93
N ALA A 79 -5.95 6.36 -8.14
CA ALA A 79 -6.08 7.47 -7.18
C ALA A 79 -6.59 6.99 -5.83
N LEU A 80 -7.61 6.14 -5.82
CA LEU A 80 -8.16 5.55 -4.61
C LEU A 80 -7.10 4.75 -3.84
N LYS A 81 -6.35 3.88 -4.53
CA LYS A 81 -5.27 3.12 -3.90
C LYS A 81 -4.16 4.01 -3.37
N THR A 82 -3.73 5.00 -4.15
CA THR A 82 -2.69 5.95 -3.73
C THR A 82 -3.08 6.70 -2.47
N LEU A 83 -4.32 7.20 -2.39
CA LEU A 83 -4.82 7.85 -1.18
C LEU A 83 -4.94 6.86 -0.01
N GLY A 84 -5.39 5.63 -0.25
CA GLY A 84 -5.43 4.58 0.75
C GLY A 84 -4.04 4.32 1.35
N PHE A 85 -3.03 4.14 0.51
CA PHE A 85 -1.65 3.95 0.97
C PHE A 85 -1.08 5.18 1.68
N LEU A 86 -1.41 6.38 1.22
CA LEU A 86 -0.97 7.62 1.87
C LEU A 86 -1.43 7.68 3.34
N TYR A 87 -2.65 7.25 3.63
CA TYR A 87 -3.16 7.21 5.02
C TYR A 87 -2.69 5.99 5.82
N CYS A 88 -2.26 4.90 5.16
CA CYS A 88 -1.64 3.76 5.84
C CYS A 88 -0.17 3.97 6.18
N LEU A 89 0.59 4.53 5.22
CA LEU A 89 2.05 4.57 5.28
C LEU A 89 2.60 5.96 5.60
N GLY A 90 1.75 6.97 5.50
CA GLY A 90 2.14 8.38 5.69
C GLY A 90 2.95 8.93 4.53
N VAL A 91 3.53 10.09 4.79
CA VAL A 91 4.45 10.77 3.88
C VAL A 91 5.88 10.37 4.24
N PHE A 92 6.68 10.05 3.25
CA PHE A 92 8.10 9.81 3.42
C PHE A 92 8.93 10.75 2.55
N ASN A 93 9.57 11.74 3.16
CA ASN A 93 10.51 12.63 2.48
C ASN A 93 11.92 12.45 3.05
N PRO A 94 12.86 11.90 2.29
CA PRO A 94 14.22 11.65 2.77
C PRO A 94 15.04 12.92 2.96
N PHE A 95 14.66 14.03 2.30
CA PHE A 95 15.40 15.29 2.32
C PHE A 95 14.81 16.34 3.26
N ASP A 96 13.53 16.20 3.63
CA ASP A 96 12.83 17.08 4.57
C ASP A 96 11.93 16.28 5.52
N LYS A 97 12.49 15.87 6.63
CA LYS A 97 11.78 15.06 7.64
C LYS A 97 10.57 15.76 8.25
N SER A 98 10.47 17.11 8.16
CA SER A 98 9.27 17.82 8.65
C SER A 98 8.01 17.49 7.85
N LYS A 99 8.19 17.02 6.60
CA LYS A 99 7.09 16.57 5.74
C LYS A 99 6.45 15.26 6.19
N ASN A 100 7.20 14.42 6.91
CA ASN A 100 6.70 13.10 7.35
C ASN A 100 5.53 13.21 8.33
N SER A 101 5.31 14.36 8.95
CA SER A 101 4.16 14.63 9.83
C SER A 101 2.92 15.19 9.12
N LEU A 102 2.93 15.32 7.79
CA LEU A 102 1.77 15.84 7.03
C LEU A 102 0.55 14.92 7.07
N VAL A 103 0.78 13.62 7.27
CA VAL A 103 -0.25 12.61 7.52
C VAL A 103 0.11 11.91 8.81
N GLU A 104 -0.76 12.01 9.79
CA GLU A 104 -0.64 11.21 11.01
C GLU A 104 -1.12 9.79 10.71
N ILE A 105 -0.24 8.82 10.96
CA ILE A 105 -0.51 7.39 10.76
C ILE A 105 -0.74 6.71 12.11
N ASP A 106 -1.19 5.47 12.09
CA ASP A 106 -1.48 4.66 13.29
C ASP A 106 -2.52 5.31 14.22
N THR A 107 -3.46 6.07 13.62
CA THR A 107 -4.61 6.64 14.31
C THR A 107 -5.89 6.03 13.76
N GLU A 108 -6.93 5.94 14.58
CA GLU A 108 -8.24 5.45 14.15
C GLU A 108 -8.77 6.25 12.94
N GLU A 109 -8.52 7.57 12.89
CA GLU A 109 -8.93 8.41 11.76
C GLU A 109 -8.18 8.04 10.47
N SER A 110 -6.86 7.83 10.54
CA SER A 110 -6.06 7.46 9.37
C SER A 110 -6.43 6.08 8.84
N GLU A 111 -6.65 5.12 9.72
CA GLU A 111 -7.09 3.77 9.37
C GLU A 111 -8.47 3.76 8.73
N GLN A 112 -9.43 4.50 9.27
CA GLN A 112 -10.77 4.65 8.69
C GLN A 112 -10.73 5.30 7.30
N LYS A 113 -9.89 6.32 7.10
CA LYS A 113 -9.69 6.96 5.80
C LYS A 113 -9.09 5.98 4.80
N ALA A 114 -8.02 5.28 5.17
CA ALA A 114 -7.40 4.27 4.33
C ALA A 114 -8.40 3.19 3.92
N ALA A 115 -9.13 2.61 4.89
CA ALA A 115 -10.15 1.62 4.65
C ALA A 115 -11.26 2.12 3.72
N SER A 116 -11.69 3.38 3.86
CA SER A 116 -12.70 3.99 2.99
C SER A 116 -12.24 4.06 1.53
N TYR A 117 -10.99 4.50 1.28
CA TYR A 117 -10.44 4.55 -0.08
C TYR A 117 -10.27 3.15 -0.69
N PHE A 118 -9.73 2.19 0.07
CA PHE A 118 -9.60 0.82 -0.40
C PHE A 118 -10.97 0.17 -0.63
N LYS A 119 -11.98 0.46 0.20
CA LYS A 119 -13.35 -0.02 0.00
C LYS A 119 -13.92 0.47 -1.33
N ARG A 120 -13.79 1.76 -1.63
CA ARG A 120 -14.21 2.33 -2.91
C ARG A 120 -13.48 1.69 -4.09
N ALA A 121 -12.15 1.47 -3.97
CA ALA A 121 -11.39 0.78 -5.00
C ALA A 121 -11.85 -0.67 -5.21
N SER A 122 -12.10 -1.40 -4.12
CA SER A 122 -12.65 -2.76 -4.14
C SER A 122 -14.01 -2.83 -4.83
N ASP A 123 -14.92 -1.89 -4.51
CA ASP A 123 -16.26 -1.79 -5.13
C ASP A 123 -16.20 -1.54 -6.65
N LEU A 124 -15.12 -0.90 -7.12
CA LEU A 124 -14.81 -0.70 -8.53
C LEU A 124 -14.03 -1.87 -9.17
N GLY A 125 -13.77 -2.93 -8.42
CA GLY A 125 -13.16 -4.16 -8.92
C GLY A 125 -11.65 -4.26 -8.75
N SER A 126 -11.00 -3.40 -7.94
CA SER A 126 -9.58 -3.53 -7.64
C SER A 126 -9.29 -4.81 -6.86
N VAL A 127 -8.52 -5.71 -7.45
CA VAL A 127 -8.02 -6.91 -6.77
C VAL A 127 -6.97 -6.55 -5.73
N HIS A 128 -6.15 -5.54 -5.99
CA HIS A 128 -5.15 -5.05 -5.05
C HIS A 128 -5.80 -4.55 -3.74
N ALA A 129 -6.92 -3.83 -3.84
CA ALA A 129 -7.66 -3.41 -2.65
C ALA A 129 -8.24 -4.61 -1.88
N ASN A 130 -8.71 -5.65 -2.57
CA ASN A 130 -9.17 -6.89 -1.94
C ASN A 130 -8.02 -7.62 -1.22
N VAL A 131 -6.81 -7.63 -1.81
CA VAL A 131 -5.59 -8.17 -1.17
C VAL A 131 -5.27 -7.40 0.11
N TRP A 132 -5.42 -6.07 0.10
CA TRP A 132 -5.19 -5.23 1.28
C TRP A 132 -6.13 -5.62 2.43
N PHE A 133 -7.44 -5.75 2.19
CA PHE A 133 -8.40 -6.20 3.21
C PHE A 133 -8.09 -7.62 3.70
N ALA A 134 -7.81 -8.53 2.78
CA ALA A 134 -7.47 -9.91 3.14
C ALA A 134 -6.19 -9.99 3.99
N MET A 135 -5.21 -9.15 3.71
CA MET A 135 -3.99 -9.02 4.51
C MET A 135 -4.32 -8.54 5.94
N HIS A 136 -5.17 -7.54 6.09
CA HIS A 136 -5.59 -7.06 7.41
C HIS A 136 -6.32 -8.15 8.21
N ASP A 137 -7.27 -8.87 7.59
CA ASP A 137 -7.95 -10.00 8.23
C ASP A 137 -6.93 -11.07 8.69
N CYS A 138 -5.92 -11.37 7.85
CA CYS A 138 -4.89 -12.35 8.19
C CYS A 138 -3.94 -11.87 9.30
N ILE A 139 -3.56 -10.59 9.29
CA ILE A 139 -2.71 -10.00 10.33
C ILE A 139 -3.44 -10.09 11.67
N TYR A 140 -4.70 -9.62 11.73
CA TYR A 140 -5.50 -9.69 12.94
C TYR A 140 -5.58 -11.13 13.48
N ALA A 141 -5.94 -12.09 12.64
CA ALA A 141 -6.06 -13.48 13.06
C ALA A 141 -4.71 -14.11 13.49
N ALA A 142 -3.60 -13.76 12.86
CA ALA A 142 -2.31 -14.41 13.10
C ALA A 142 -1.46 -13.73 14.19
N VAL A 143 -1.46 -12.40 14.27
CA VAL A 143 -0.55 -11.63 15.15
C VAL A 143 -1.12 -11.46 16.54
N GLU A 144 -2.40 -11.17 16.67
CA GLU A 144 -3.05 -10.98 17.97
C GLU A 144 -3.02 -12.23 18.85
N SER A 145 -2.83 -13.41 18.24
CA SER A 145 -2.72 -14.67 18.97
C SER A 145 -1.42 -14.84 19.77
N ASP A 146 -0.35 -14.15 19.37
CA ASP A 146 0.99 -14.38 19.91
C ASP A 146 1.33 -13.44 21.10
N LYS A 147 0.54 -12.39 21.37
CA LYS A 147 0.79 -11.41 22.44
C LYS A 147 -0.47 -10.92 23.16
N PRO A 148 -1.14 -11.76 23.95
CA PRO A 148 -2.41 -11.39 24.58
C PRO A 148 -2.31 -10.34 25.69
N GLU A 149 -1.11 -10.02 26.20
CA GLU A 149 -0.94 -9.17 27.38
C GLU A 149 -0.77 -7.67 27.08
N GLU A 150 -0.48 -7.29 25.81
CA GLU A 150 -0.24 -5.91 25.41
C GLU A 150 -1.37 -5.26 24.60
N ASN A 151 -2.36 -6.03 24.15
CA ASN A 151 -3.42 -5.55 23.27
C ASN A 151 -4.74 -5.29 23.97
N THR A 152 -5.33 -4.13 23.69
CA THR A 152 -6.66 -3.73 24.16
C THR A 152 -7.80 -4.33 23.31
N GLU A 153 -7.47 -4.94 22.17
CA GLU A 153 -8.44 -5.60 21.28
C GLU A 153 -8.77 -7.02 21.75
N PRO A 154 -10.00 -7.51 21.51
CA PRO A 154 -10.38 -8.85 21.88
C PRO A 154 -9.55 -9.88 21.08
N ALA A 155 -9.18 -10.99 21.74
CA ALA A 155 -8.47 -12.08 21.04
C ALA A 155 -9.30 -12.62 19.86
N PRO A 156 -8.62 -13.00 18.74
CA PRO A 156 -9.32 -13.50 17.57
C PRO A 156 -10.17 -14.74 17.88
N SER A 157 -11.38 -14.74 17.35
CA SER A 157 -12.34 -15.85 17.44
C SER A 157 -12.13 -16.87 16.31
N SER A 158 -12.77 -18.03 16.41
CA SER A 158 -12.77 -19.02 15.31
C SER A 158 -13.31 -18.43 13.99
N GLU A 159 -14.26 -17.51 14.04
CA GLU A 159 -14.82 -16.86 12.85
C GLU A 159 -13.82 -15.92 12.19
N ASP A 160 -12.95 -15.27 12.97
CA ASP A 160 -11.91 -14.38 12.42
C ASP A 160 -10.88 -15.17 11.60
N PHE A 161 -10.46 -16.35 12.07
CA PHE A 161 -9.60 -17.26 11.29
C PHE A 161 -10.27 -17.73 10.00
N LEU A 162 -11.53 -18.12 10.05
CA LEU A 162 -12.28 -18.53 8.86
C LEU A 162 -12.51 -17.35 7.89
N LYS A 163 -12.73 -16.15 8.40
CA LYS A 163 -12.85 -14.93 7.60
C LYS A 163 -11.54 -14.62 6.89
N ALA A 164 -10.41 -14.67 7.61
CA ALA A 164 -9.09 -14.44 7.06
C ALA A 164 -8.76 -15.41 5.90
N GLU A 165 -9.03 -16.72 6.10
CA GLU A 165 -8.87 -17.73 5.05
C GLU A 165 -9.71 -17.41 3.81
N ARG A 166 -11.02 -17.18 4.00
CA ARG A 166 -11.94 -16.88 2.88
C ARG A 166 -11.53 -15.63 2.12
N SER A 167 -11.18 -14.55 2.82
CA SER A 167 -10.74 -13.29 2.21
C SER A 167 -9.46 -13.47 1.39
N ALA A 168 -8.47 -14.18 1.95
CA ALA A 168 -7.20 -14.43 1.28
C ALA A 168 -7.37 -15.33 0.05
N LEU A 169 -8.10 -16.44 0.16
CA LEU A 169 -8.34 -17.34 -0.97
C LEU A 169 -9.13 -16.66 -2.09
N LYS A 170 -10.10 -15.82 -1.76
CA LYS A 170 -10.85 -15.02 -2.72
C LYS A 170 -9.93 -14.05 -3.48
N ALA A 171 -9.10 -13.29 -2.76
CA ALA A 171 -8.16 -12.36 -3.38
C ALA A 171 -7.16 -13.08 -4.29
N ILE A 172 -6.65 -14.24 -3.87
CA ILE A 172 -5.76 -15.10 -4.67
C ILE A 172 -6.47 -15.59 -5.95
N GLU A 173 -7.75 -15.97 -5.88
CA GLU A 173 -8.48 -16.41 -7.06
C GLU A 173 -8.75 -15.25 -8.03
N GLU A 174 -9.13 -14.10 -7.52
CA GLU A 174 -9.35 -12.90 -8.32
C GLU A 174 -8.08 -12.40 -9.02
N SER A 175 -6.90 -12.55 -8.38
CA SER A 175 -5.61 -12.16 -8.97
C SER A 175 -5.21 -12.94 -10.21
N LYS A 176 -5.82 -14.10 -10.47
CA LYS A 176 -5.58 -14.90 -11.68
C LYS A 176 -6.35 -14.38 -12.91
N LYS A 177 -7.27 -13.45 -12.72
CA LYS A 177 -8.07 -12.89 -13.82
C LYS A 177 -7.20 -12.00 -14.71
N PRO A 178 -7.37 -12.04 -16.04
CA PRO A 178 -6.68 -11.12 -16.93
C PRO A 178 -6.95 -9.65 -16.59
N GLY A 179 -5.90 -8.83 -16.60
CA GLY A 179 -6.02 -7.39 -16.33
C GLY A 179 -6.19 -7.03 -14.85
N CYS A 180 -5.93 -7.98 -13.91
CA CYS A 180 -5.93 -7.64 -12.50
C CYS A 180 -4.82 -6.60 -12.19
N ASP A 181 -5.10 -5.73 -11.24
CA ASP A 181 -4.21 -4.65 -10.81
C ASP A 181 -3.28 -5.04 -9.64
N CYS A 182 -3.22 -6.34 -9.31
CA CYS A 182 -2.41 -6.84 -8.21
C CYS A 182 -0.96 -7.05 -8.65
N THR A 183 -0.02 -6.55 -7.85
CA THR A 183 1.41 -6.73 -8.10
C THR A 183 1.93 -8.06 -7.56
N PRO A 184 3.08 -8.56 -8.09
CA PRO A 184 3.75 -9.74 -7.52
C PRO A 184 4.05 -9.60 -6.03
N GLU A 185 4.44 -8.40 -5.57
CA GLU A 185 4.72 -8.10 -4.18
C GLU A 185 3.46 -8.22 -3.31
N GLY A 186 2.32 -7.69 -3.79
CA GLY A 186 1.02 -7.85 -3.13
C GLY A 186 0.64 -9.33 -3.00
N MET A 187 0.87 -10.11 -4.04
CA MET A 187 0.65 -11.56 -4.01
C MET A 187 1.59 -12.28 -3.05
N SER A 188 2.87 -11.90 -3.02
CA SER A 188 3.82 -12.45 -2.05
C SER A 188 3.35 -12.21 -0.61
N THR A 189 2.87 -11.00 -0.34
CA THR A 189 2.41 -10.59 0.98
C THR A 189 1.19 -11.39 1.44
N ILE A 190 0.16 -11.56 0.58
CA ILE A 190 -1.02 -12.33 0.98
C ILE A 190 -0.71 -13.81 1.19
N TYR A 191 0.18 -14.42 0.39
CA TYR A 191 0.62 -15.80 0.61
C TYR A 191 1.36 -15.94 1.95
N TYR A 192 2.22 -14.98 2.30
CA TYR A 192 2.92 -14.98 3.58
C TYR A 192 1.95 -14.91 4.76
N TRP A 193 1.01 -13.97 4.76
CA TRP A 193 0.08 -13.83 5.86
C TRP A 193 -0.90 -15.01 5.98
N LEU A 194 -1.35 -15.55 4.85
CA LEU A 194 -2.17 -16.77 4.87
C LEU A 194 -1.40 -17.96 5.47
N SER A 195 -0.09 -18.06 5.19
CA SER A 195 0.75 -19.09 5.84
C SER A 195 0.80 -18.91 7.35
N ARG A 196 0.85 -17.68 7.85
CA ARG A 196 0.85 -17.36 9.29
C ARG A 196 -0.48 -17.70 9.96
N VAL A 197 -1.59 -17.49 9.27
CA VAL A 197 -2.93 -17.90 9.76
C VAL A 197 -2.98 -19.42 9.98
N TYR A 198 -2.50 -20.22 9.02
CA TYR A 198 -2.45 -21.67 9.17
C TYR A 198 -1.43 -22.15 10.22
N ALA A 199 -0.33 -21.41 10.43
CA ALA A 199 0.67 -21.73 11.44
C ALA A 199 0.24 -21.38 12.87
N SER A 200 -0.75 -20.52 13.05
CA SER A 200 -1.14 -20.03 14.37
C SER A 200 -1.63 -21.15 15.27
N ASN A 201 -0.99 -21.30 16.44
CA ASN A 201 -1.34 -22.27 17.49
C ASN A 201 -2.42 -21.74 18.45
N ASN A 202 -3.12 -20.66 18.11
CA ASN A 202 -4.22 -20.16 18.91
C ASN A 202 -5.30 -21.25 19.06
N PRO A 203 -5.73 -21.58 20.30
CA PRO A 203 -6.78 -22.59 20.52
C PRO A 203 -8.09 -22.30 19.78
N ALA A 204 -8.37 -21.04 19.44
CA ALA A 204 -9.52 -20.64 18.65
C ALA A 204 -9.36 -20.90 17.16
N ASN A 205 -8.16 -21.25 16.67
CA ASN A 205 -7.87 -21.48 15.25
C ASN A 205 -8.40 -22.86 14.78
N PRO A 206 -9.55 -22.94 14.09
CA PRO A 206 -10.11 -24.21 13.63
C PRO A 206 -9.44 -24.73 12.35
N ILE A 207 -8.58 -23.91 11.72
CA ILE A 207 -7.94 -24.21 10.42
C ILE A 207 -6.43 -24.40 10.54
N HIS A 208 -5.92 -24.56 11.77
CA HIS A 208 -4.48 -24.82 11.96
C HIS A 208 -4.03 -26.02 11.12
N ASP A 209 -2.99 -25.81 10.30
CA ASP A 209 -2.49 -26.81 9.36
C ASP A 209 -1.05 -26.47 8.93
N GLU A 210 -0.08 -27.18 9.47
CA GLU A 210 1.34 -26.95 9.19
C GLU A 210 1.73 -27.25 7.72
N GLU A 211 1.06 -28.18 7.05
CA GLU A 211 1.36 -28.50 5.64
C GLU A 211 0.88 -27.37 4.74
N LYS A 212 -0.33 -26.86 4.96
CA LYS A 212 -0.84 -25.68 4.25
C LYS A 212 0.01 -24.44 4.55
N SER A 213 0.43 -24.25 5.80
CA SER A 213 1.34 -23.16 6.16
C SER A 213 2.61 -23.20 5.32
N LYS A 214 3.31 -24.32 5.27
CA LYS A 214 4.53 -24.50 4.46
C LYS A 214 4.27 -24.27 2.97
N TYR A 215 3.16 -24.79 2.44
CA TYR A 215 2.79 -24.60 1.04
C TYR A 215 2.66 -23.11 0.67
N TRP A 216 1.96 -22.32 1.49
CA TRP A 216 1.77 -20.90 1.23
C TRP A 216 3.03 -20.08 1.47
N GLU A 217 3.85 -20.44 2.44
CA GLU A 217 5.16 -19.83 2.67
C GLU A 217 6.10 -20.01 1.46
N GLU A 218 6.14 -21.21 0.87
CA GLU A 218 6.91 -21.48 -0.34
C GLU A 218 6.39 -20.66 -1.54
N LYS A 219 5.08 -20.51 -1.67
CA LYS A 219 4.48 -19.64 -2.69
C LYS A 219 4.93 -18.19 -2.53
N SER A 220 4.90 -17.65 -1.31
CA SER A 220 5.37 -16.30 -1.01
C SER A 220 6.83 -16.08 -1.46
N LYS A 221 7.72 -17.02 -1.19
CA LYS A 221 9.16 -16.92 -1.55
C LYS A 221 9.41 -16.85 -3.06
N LYS A 222 8.53 -17.42 -3.89
CA LYS A 222 8.68 -17.42 -5.36
C LYS A 222 8.49 -16.06 -6.01
N PHE A 223 7.82 -15.13 -5.35
CA PHE A 223 7.58 -13.77 -5.85
C PHE A 223 8.61 -12.74 -5.36
N LYS A 224 9.56 -13.15 -4.48
CA LYS A 224 10.63 -12.28 -3.97
C LYS A 224 11.90 -12.27 -4.85
N LYS A 225 11.83 -12.90 -6.00
CA LYS A 225 12.90 -12.91 -7.01
C LYS A 225 12.50 -12.03 -8.19
#